data_faa24eb922764df890bc95c01c94d11c
#
_entry.id   faa24eb922764df890bc95c01c94d11c
#
_cell.length_a   1.000
_cell.length_b   1.000
_cell.length_c   1.000
_cell.angle_alpha   90.00
_cell.angle_beta   90.00
_cell.angle_gamma   90.00
#
_symmetry.space_group_name_H-M   'P 1'
#
loop_
_entity.id
_entity.type
_entity.pdbx_description
1 polymer ?
#
loop_
_entity_poly.entity_id
_entity_poly.type
_entity_poly.pdbx_seq_one_letter_code
_entity_poly.pdbx_strand_id
1 'polypeptide(L)'
;PNIAQRLKSFGIDITRDPIPVVPAAHYSCGGVVTDLGAATDLTSLYAVGECTWTGLHGANRLASNSLLECVVFAAAASERIVAELTTAPPPLTNLPPWDESRVTDPDEQVIVSHNWEELRRFMWDYVGIFRTNKRLARARHRVDLLREEIAEFYGHFRVTNDLIELRN
;
A
#
# COMPACT_ATOMS: atom_id res chain seq x y z
N PRO A 1 9.53 16.69 -20.22
CA PRO A 1 8.48 17.70 -20.41
C PRO A 1 7.59 17.86 -19.17
N ASN A 2 7.11 16.76 -18.56
CA ASN A 2 6.16 16.83 -17.46
C ASN A 2 6.73 17.48 -16.17
N ILE A 3 7.93 17.09 -15.76
CA ILE A 3 8.58 17.66 -14.55
C ILE A 3 8.81 19.15 -14.72
N ALA A 4 9.38 19.58 -15.85
CA ALA A 4 9.65 20.99 -16.13
C ALA A 4 8.35 21.82 -16.13
N GLN A 5 7.29 21.30 -16.73
CA GLN A 5 6.00 21.98 -16.76
C GLN A 5 5.37 22.09 -15.36
N ARG A 6 5.48 21.04 -14.56
CA ARG A 6 5.00 21.03 -13.17
C ARG A 6 5.77 22.01 -12.30
N LEU A 7 7.10 22.02 -12.41
CA LEU A 7 7.93 22.96 -11.66
C LEU A 7 7.68 24.41 -12.07
N LYS A 8 7.46 24.65 -13.38
CA LYS A 8 7.10 25.99 -13.87
C LYS A 8 5.80 26.50 -13.27
N SER A 9 4.81 25.63 -12.99
CA SER A 9 3.57 26.05 -12.30
C SER A 9 3.78 26.47 -10.86
N PHE A 10 4.92 26.10 -10.25
CA PHE A 10 5.38 26.59 -8.93
C PHE A 10 6.37 27.76 -9.02
N GLY A 11 6.57 28.34 -10.21
CA GLY A 11 7.50 29.45 -10.42
C GLY A 11 8.97 29.04 -10.51
N ILE A 12 9.28 27.74 -10.61
CA ILE A 12 10.65 27.23 -10.68
C ILE A 12 11.03 26.97 -12.14
N ASP A 13 12.06 27.67 -12.61
CA ASP A 13 12.68 27.44 -13.92
C ASP A 13 13.88 26.51 -13.78
N ILE A 14 13.74 25.24 -14.16
CA ILE A 14 14.78 24.22 -14.02
C ILE A 14 16.09 24.51 -14.80
N THR A 15 16.08 25.51 -15.68
CA THR A 15 17.27 25.94 -16.40
C THR A 15 18.10 26.95 -15.61
N ARG A 16 17.54 27.53 -14.55
CA ARG A 16 18.13 28.60 -13.75
C ARG A 16 18.09 28.34 -12.25
N ASP A 17 17.01 27.70 -11.81
CA ASP A 17 16.72 27.52 -10.38
C ASP A 17 17.04 26.10 -9.92
N PRO A 18 17.60 25.91 -8.72
CA PRO A 18 17.74 24.59 -8.14
C PRO A 18 16.37 24.01 -7.77
N ILE A 19 16.18 22.72 -8.03
CA ILE A 19 14.96 22.01 -7.65
C ILE A 19 15.06 21.61 -6.17
N PRO A 20 14.13 22.05 -5.30
CA PRO A 20 14.11 21.57 -3.92
C PRO A 20 13.78 20.07 -3.87
N VAL A 21 14.65 19.31 -3.23
CA VAL A 21 14.49 17.86 -3.05
C VAL A 21 14.70 17.47 -1.60
N VAL A 22 14.05 16.41 -1.17
CA VAL A 22 14.25 15.81 0.16
C VAL A 22 14.45 14.30 0.01
N PRO A 23 15.33 13.70 0.83
CA PRO A 23 15.41 12.24 0.89
C PRO A 23 14.09 11.67 1.44
N ALA A 24 13.51 10.70 0.76
CA ALA A 24 12.26 10.07 1.16
C ALA A 24 12.32 8.56 0.94
N ALA A 25 11.49 7.79 1.64
CA ALA A 25 11.24 6.40 1.31
C ALA A 25 10.65 6.34 -0.11
N HIS A 26 11.12 5.38 -0.91
CA HIS A 26 10.75 5.29 -2.31
C HIS A 26 10.08 3.96 -2.66
N TYR A 27 10.65 2.85 -2.21
CA TYR A 27 10.19 1.51 -2.53
C TYR A 27 9.89 0.73 -1.25
N SER A 28 8.78 -0.02 -1.24
CA SER A 28 8.30 -0.70 -0.03
C SER A 28 9.30 -1.74 0.50
N CYS A 29 10.00 -2.45 -0.38
CA CYS A 29 10.92 -3.54 -0.05
C CYS A 29 10.30 -4.60 0.89
N GLY A 30 8.99 -4.72 0.87
CA GLY A 30 8.17 -5.57 1.71
C GLY A 30 6.79 -5.74 1.10
N GLY A 31 5.97 -6.59 1.70
CA GLY A 31 4.62 -6.84 1.23
C GLY A 31 4.18 -8.28 1.46
N VAL A 32 3.28 -8.76 0.63
CA VAL A 32 2.76 -10.12 0.69
C VAL A 32 3.88 -11.12 0.36
N VAL A 33 4.14 -12.06 1.27
CA VAL A 33 5.13 -13.12 1.04
C VAL A 33 4.67 -14.03 -0.09
N THR A 34 5.54 -14.26 -1.06
CA THR A 34 5.27 -15.16 -2.21
C THR A 34 6.41 -16.10 -2.45
N ASP A 35 6.11 -17.23 -3.07
CA ASP A 35 7.11 -18.14 -3.64
C ASP A 35 7.60 -17.65 -5.02
N LEU A 36 8.50 -18.40 -5.65
CA LEU A 36 9.03 -18.07 -6.98
C LEU A 36 7.99 -18.13 -8.11
N GLY A 37 6.86 -18.76 -7.88
CA GLY A 37 5.71 -18.78 -8.78
C GLY A 37 4.67 -17.70 -8.46
N ALA A 38 5.03 -16.74 -7.58
CA ALA A 38 4.18 -15.64 -7.10
C ALA A 38 2.94 -16.08 -6.30
N ALA A 39 2.86 -17.34 -5.86
CA ALA A 39 1.76 -17.79 -5.00
C ALA A 39 1.98 -17.39 -3.55
N THR A 40 0.89 -17.02 -2.89
CA THR A 40 0.87 -16.73 -1.46
C THR A 40 0.56 -17.99 -0.64
N ASP A 41 0.49 -17.88 0.66
CA ASP A 41 0.04 -18.93 1.58
C ASP A 41 -1.48 -19.17 1.52
N LEU A 42 -2.23 -18.27 0.88
CA LEU A 42 -3.65 -18.46 0.60
C LEU A 42 -3.84 -19.13 -0.76
N THR A 43 -4.60 -20.23 -0.77
CA THR A 43 -4.88 -20.98 -1.99
C THR A 43 -5.51 -20.11 -3.07
N SER A 44 -4.99 -20.16 -4.29
CA SER A 44 -5.45 -19.43 -5.46
C SER A 44 -5.29 -17.90 -5.36
N LEU A 45 -4.49 -17.41 -4.41
CA LEU A 45 -4.11 -16.00 -4.31
C LEU A 45 -2.65 -15.82 -4.74
N TYR A 46 -2.46 -14.91 -5.68
CA TYR A 46 -1.15 -14.54 -6.23
C TYR A 46 -0.90 -13.06 -6.01
N ALA A 47 0.37 -12.71 -5.82
CA ALA A 47 0.77 -11.31 -5.74
C ALA A 47 2.07 -11.10 -6.53
N VAL A 48 2.19 -9.97 -7.24
CA VAL A 48 3.31 -9.63 -8.13
C VAL A 48 3.66 -8.16 -8.01
N GLY A 49 4.94 -7.84 -8.11
CA GLY A 49 5.45 -6.47 -8.12
C GLY A 49 5.69 -5.88 -6.75
N GLU A 50 5.62 -4.56 -6.63
CA GLU A 50 6.00 -3.85 -5.41
C GLU A 50 5.19 -4.21 -4.17
N CYS A 51 3.97 -4.74 -4.34
CA CYS A 51 3.13 -5.21 -3.24
C CYS A 51 3.60 -6.55 -2.64
N THR A 52 4.66 -7.17 -3.17
CA THR A 52 5.16 -8.48 -2.73
C THR A 52 6.46 -8.38 -1.96
N TRP A 53 6.69 -9.40 -1.14
CA TRP A 53 8.00 -9.68 -0.58
C TRP A 53 8.52 -11.00 -1.14
N THR A 54 9.35 -10.91 -2.17
CA THR A 54 10.03 -12.06 -2.80
C THR A 54 11.39 -12.36 -2.17
N GLY A 55 11.89 -11.46 -1.31
CA GLY A 55 13.23 -11.51 -0.76
C GLY A 55 14.33 -10.97 -1.69
N LEU A 56 14.00 -10.64 -2.93
CA LEU A 56 14.96 -10.18 -3.94
C LEU A 56 15.73 -8.91 -3.54
N HIS A 57 15.04 -7.98 -2.89
CA HIS A 57 15.57 -6.64 -2.67
C HIS A 57 16.31 -6.46 -1.34
N GLY A 58 16.22 -7.41 -0.43
CA GLY A 58 16.83 -7.27 0.90
C GLY A 58 16.30 -6.02 1.63
N ALA A 59 17.22 -5.21 2.14
CA ALA A 59 16.88 -3.98 2.87
C ALA A 59 16.51 -2.81 1.96
N ASN A 60 16.93 -2.83 0.70
CA ASN A 60 16.60 -1.79 -0.27
C ASN A 60 16.80 -2.28 -1.71
N ARG A 61 15.91 -1.85 -2.58
CA ARG A 61 15.91 -2.23 -3.99
C ARG A 61 17.04 -1.57 -4.77
N LEU A 62 17.77 -2.37 -5.55
CA LEU A 62 18.68 -1.85 -6.56
C LEU A 62 17.89 -1.17 -7.69
N ALA A 63 18.36 -0.03 -8.15
CA ALA A 63 17.70 0.75 -9.20
C ALA A 63 17.36 -0.10 -10.43
N SER A 64 16.19 0.13 -11.01
CA SER A 64 15.60 -0.54 -12.16
C SER A 64 15.14 -1.98 -11.95
N ASN A 65 15.41 -2.62 -10.82
CA ASN A 65 15.02 -4.02 -10.60
C ASN A 65 13.51 -4.21 -10.33
N SER A 66 12.77 -3.14 -9.97
CA SER A 66 11.32 -3.25 -9.74
C SER A 66 10.56 -3.72 -10.98
N LEU A 67 10.87 -3.16 -12.15
CA LEU A 67 10.20 -3.57 -13.40
C LEU A 67 10.60 -4.98 -13.83
N LEU A 68 11.84 -5.37 -13.59
CA LEU A 68 12.30 -6.74 -13.86
C LEU A 68 11.58 -7.75 -12.96
N GLU A 69 11.45 -7.45 -11.67
CA GLU A 69 10.66 -8.25 -10.73
C GLU A 69 9.22 -8.40 -11.21
N CYS A 70 8.54 -7.29 -11.53
CA CYS A 70 7.18 -7.33 -12.02
C CYS A 70 7.02 -8.25 -13.24
N VAL A 71 7.88 -8.12 -14.23
CA VAL A 71 7.78 -8.90 -15.48
C VAL A 71 8.08 -10.37 -15.25
N VAL A 72 9.15 -10.70 -14.51
CA VAL A 72 9.57 -12.08 -14.28
C VAL A 72 8.54 -12.84 -13.45
N PHE A 73 8.12 -12.27 -12.32
CA PHE A 73 7.14 -12.94 -11.46
C PHE A 73 5.74 -12.96 -12.07
N ALA A 74 5.35 -11.96 -12.86
CA ALA A 74 4.09 -12.00 -13.59
C ALA A 74 4.08 -13.13 -14.66
N ALA A 75 5.17 -13.35 -15.35
CA ALA A 75 5.29 -14.46 -16.30
C ALA A 75 5.19 -15.82 -15.57
N ALA A 76 5.94 -16.00 -14.47
CA ALA A 76 5.90 -17.22 -13.67
C ALA A 76 4.48 -17.47 -13.07
N ALA A 77 3.84 -16.43 -12.55
CA ALA A 77 2.46 -16.51 -12.06
C ALA A 77 1.49 -16.93 -13.17
N SER A 78 1.61 -16.34 -14.36
CA SER A 78 0.75 -16.64 -15.51
C SER A 78 0.85 -18.13 -15.93
N GLU A 79 2.06 -18.65 -16.03
CA GLU A 79 2.27 -20.06 -16.38
C GLU A 79 1.63 -20.99 -15.34
N ARG A 80 1.83 -20.70 -14.07
CA ARG A 80 1.27 -21.49 -12.97
C ARG A 80 -0.24 -21.41 -12.92
N ILE A 81 -0.83 -20.21 -13.02
CA ILE A 81 -2.28 -20.01 -13.02
C ILE A 81 -2.93 -20.76 -14.19
N VAL A 82 -2.37 -20.69 -15.39
CA VAL A 82 -2.89 -21.44 -16.55
C VAL A 82 -2.89 -22.94 -16.30
N ALA A 83 -1.83 -23.48 -15.69
CA ALA A 83 -1.79 -24.90 -15.33
C ALA A 83 -2.83 -25.28 -14.27
N GLU A 84 -3.01 -24.44 -13.24
CA GLU A 84 -3.95 -24.69 -12.14
C GLU A 84 -5.42 -24.51 -12.55
N LEU A 85 -5.73 -23.63 -13.51
CA LEU A 85 -7.09 -23.40 -14.01
C LEU A 85 -7.76 -24.68 -14.56
N THR A 86 -6.97 -25.63 -15.04
CA THR A 86 -7.51 -26.91 -15.56
C THR A 86 -8.16 -27.77 -14.47
N THR A 87 -7.77 -27.58 -13.21
CA THR A 87 -8.23 -28.34 -12.04
C THR A 87 -8.93 -27.45 -11.00
N ALA A 88 -9.03 -26.15 -11.28
CA ALA A 88 -9.65 -25.20 -10.36
C ALA A 88 -11.14 -25.52 -10.10
N PRO A 89 -11.61 -25.41 -8.85
CA PRO A 89 -13.02 -25.53 -8.56
C PRO A 89 -13.80 -24.41 -9.26
N PRO A 90 -15.09 -24.65 -9.59
CA PRO A 90 -15.92 -23.61 -10.18
C PRO A 90 -16.02 -22.41 -9.23
N PRO A 91 -16.17 -21.19 -9.76
CA PRO A 91 -16.30 -20.01 -8.93
C PRO A 91 -17.54 -20.09 -8.04
N LEU A 92 -17.42 -19.54 -6.82
CA LEU A 92 -18.54 -19.43 -5.90
C LEU A 92 -19.61 -18.51 -6.51
N THR A 93 -20.81 -19.06 -6.76
CA THR A 93 -21.92 -18.33 -7.37
C THR A 93 -22.85 -17.66 -6.36
N ASN A 94 -22.79 -18.07 -5.09
CA ASN A 94 -23.64 -17.58 -4.01
C ASN A 94 -22.84 -16.80 -2.97
N LEU A 95 -22.31 -15.66 -3.38
CA LEU A 95 -21.74 -14.71 -2.42
C LEU A 95 -22.88 -13.89 -1.81
N PRO A 96 -22.95 -13.78 -0.46
CA PRO A 96 -23.96 -12.91 0.16
C PRO A 96 -23.70 -11.46 -0.30
N PRO A 97 -24.77 -10.69 -0.57
CA PRO A 97 -24.61 -9.27 -0.81
C PRO A 97 -24.02 -8.58 0.42
N TRP A 98 -23.32 -7.49 0.20
CA TRP A 98 -22.84 -6.65 1.29
C TRP A 98 -24.04 -6.10 2.10
N ASP A 99 -24.04 -6.32 3.41
CA ASP A 99 -25.12 -5.87 4.31
C ASP A 99 -24.78 -4.52 4.94
N GLU A 100 -25.45 -3.47 4.47
CA GLU A 100 -25.33 -2.10 5.00
C GLU A 100 -26.50 -1.74 5.96
N SER A 101 -27.31 -2.69 6.39
CA SER A 101 -28.51 -2.42 7.20
C SER A 101 -28.23 -1.85 8.59
N ARG A 102 -26.98 -1.96 9.06
CA ARG A 102 -26.55 -1.51 10.39
C ARG A 102 -25.67 -0.28 10.37
N VAL A 103 -25.39 0.29 9.21
CA VAL A 103 -24.50 1.43 9.07
C VAL A 103 -25.30 2.71 8.81
N THR A 104 -24.81 3.82 9.34
CA THR A 104 -25.34 5.16 9.10
C THR A 104 -24.41 5.94 8.19
N ASP A 105 -24.92 6.96 7.52
CA ASP A 105 -24.04 7.90 6.82
C ASP A 105 -23.17 8.64 7.84
N PRO A 106 -21.87 8.79 7.59
CA PRO A 106 -20.99 9.49 8.51
C PRO A 106 -21.36 10.97 8.60
N ASP A 107 -21.66 11.43 9.79
CA ASP A 107 -21.93 12.85 10.06
C ASP A 107 -20.67 13.71 9.87
N GLU A 108 -19.49 13.09 10.00
CA GLU A 108 -18.21 13.76 9.89
C GLU A 108 -17.20 12.93 9.09
N GLN A 109 -16.89 13.36 7.87
CA GLN A 109 -15.77 12.81 7.08
C GLN A 109 -14.39 13.33 7.53
N VAL A 110 -14.39 14.30 8.46
CA VAL A 110 -13.18 14.93 8.99
C VAL A 110 -12.25 13.91 9.65
N ILE A 111 -12.80 12.86 10.28
CA ILE A 111 -12.02 11.83 10.96
C ILE A 111 -11.12 11.06 9.98
N VAL A 112 -11.65 10.68 8.81
CA VAL A 112 -10.87 9.93 7.81
C VAL A 112 -9.71 10.77 7.28
N SER A 113 -9.96 12.02 6.90
CA SER A 113 -8.93 12.92 6.39
C SER A 113 -7.90 13.28 7.46
N HIS A 114 -8.33 13.48 8.70
CA HIS A 114 -7.46 13.77 9.84
C HIS A 114 -6.51 12.59 10.13
N ASN A 115 -7.04 11.38 10.22
CA ASN A 115 -6.24 10.18 10.48
C ASN A 115 -5.23 9.91 9.35
N TRP A 116 -5.60 10.21 8.09
CA TRP A 116 -4.70 10.16 6.94
C TRP A 116 -3.51 11.11 7.07
N GLU A 117 -3.79 12.37 7.38
CA GLU A 117 -2.74 13.38 7.53
C GLU A 117 -1.85 13.08 8.72
N GLU A 118 -2.44 12.66 9.83
CA GLU A 118 -1.70 12.26 11.02
C GLU A 118 -0.79 11.06 10.76
N LEU A 119 -1.31 10.01 10.11
CA LEU A 119 -0.54 8.82 9.76
C LEU A 119 0.66 9.18 8.88
N ARG A 120 0.46 9.96 7.83
CA ARG A 120 1.53 10.39 6.92
C ARG A 120 2.62 11.18 7.64
N ARG A 121 2.24 12.16 8.44
CA ARG A 121 3.17 13.00 9.19
C ARG A 121 3.97 12.18 10.20
N PHE A 122 3.29 11.34 10.90
CA PHE A 122 3.85 10.49 11.91
C PHE A 122 4.80 9.42 11.33
N MET A 123 4.45 8.78 10.21
CA MET A 123 5.35 7.88 9.50
C MET A 123 6.59 8.61 9.01
N TRP A 124 6.44 9.83 8.52
CA TRP A 124 7.57 10.68 8.13
C TRP A 124 8.52 10.97 9.30
N ASP A 125 7.98 11.36 10.45
CA ASP A 125 8.77 11.82 11.59
C ASP A 125 9.47 10.67 12.34
N TYR A 126 8.83 9.50 12.44
CA TYR A 126 9.27 8.39 13.29
C TYR A 126 9.72 7.15 12.53
N VAL A 127 9.23 6.90 11.33
CA VAL A 127 9.50 5.70 10.54
C VAL A 127 10.22 6.03 9.21
N GLY A 128 10.76 7.24 9.09
CA GLY A 128 11.52 7.69 7.93
C GLY A 128 12.88 6.99 7.77
N ILE A 129 13.79 7.64 7.05
CA ILE A 129 15.12 7.07 6.74
C ILE A 129 15.94 6.80 7.99
N PHE A 130 15.92 7.72 8.98
CA PHE A 130 16.60 7.54 10.26
C PHE A 130 15.67 7.04 11.33
N ARG A 131 15.89 5.82 11.82
CA ARG A 131 15.05 5.13 12.78
C ARG A 131 15.83 4.73 14.03
N THR A 132 15.18 4.80 15.18
CA THR A 132 15.67 4.24 16.45
C THR A 132 14.57 3.38 17.07
N ASN A 133 14.95 2.45 17.95
CA ASN A 133 13.97 1.63 18.65
C ASN A 133 12.92 2.46 19.40
N LYS A 134 13.32 3.60 19.99
CA LYS A 134 12.39 4.53 20.66
C LYS A 134 11.40 5.16 19.71
N ARG A 135 11.86 5.57 18.51
CA ARG A 135 10.98 6.13 17.47
C ARG A 135 10.00 5.08 16.97
N LEU A 136 10.49 3.88 16.65
CA LEU A 136 9.64 2.78 16.19
C LEU A 136 8.62 2.34 17.26
N ALA A 137 9.00 2.32 18.54
CA ALA A 137 8.05 2.02 19.61
C ALA A 137 6.93 3.06 19.73
N ARG A 138 7.26 4.36 19.58
CA ARG A 138 6.24 5.42 19.51
C ARG A 138 5.34 5.27 18.29
N ALA A 139 5.94 4.95 17.15
CA ALA A 139 5.23 4.68 15.92
C ALA A 139 4.20 3.59 16.11
N ARG A 140 4.63 2.46 16.60
CA ARG A 140 3.76 1.32 16.85
C ARG A 140 2.57 1.69 17.75
N HIS A 141 2.85 2.33 18.90
CA HIS A 141 1.79 2.73 19.82
C HIS A 141 0.75 3.64 19.16
N ARG A 142 1.19 4.61 18.35
CA ARG A 142 0.26 5.52 17.66
C ARG A 142 -0.54 4.82 16.58
N VAL A 143 0.10 3.95 15.80
CA VAL A 143 -0.60 3.14 14.78
C VAL A 143 -1.65 2.23 15.42
N ASP A 144 -1.34 1.62 16.58
CA ASP A 144 -2.30 0.78 17.28
C ASP A 144 -3.54 1.59 17.71
N LEU A 145 -3.37 2.82 18.22
CA LEU A 145 -4.49 3.72 18.54
C LEU A 145 -5.31 4.10 17.31
N LEU A 146 -4.66 4.49 16.23
CA LEU A 146 -5.37 4.83 14.98
C LEU A 146 -6.14 3.63 14.43
N ARG A 147 -5.61 2.42 14.55
CA ARG A 147 -6.32 1.20 14.13
C ARG A 147 -7.57 0.94 14.95
N GLU A 148 -7.54 1.20 16.25
CA GLU A 148 -8.71 1.09 17.12
C GLU A 148 -9.80 2.10 16.71
N GLU A 149 -9.43 3.37 16.53
CA GLU A 149 -10.35 4.44 16.06
C GLU A 149 -10.96 4.10 14.69
N ILE A 150 -10.12 3.64 13.73
CA ILE A 150 -10.59 3.26 12.40
C ILE A 150 -11.53 2.04 12.46
N ALA A 151 -11.23 1.05 13.31
CA ALA A 151 -12.07 -0.13 13.47
C ALA A 151 -13.44 0.22 14.07
N GLU A 152 -13.48 1.12 15.04
CA GLU A 152 -14.71 1.65 15.60
C GLU A 152 -15.53 2.37 14.53
N PHE A 153 -14.91 3.27 13.79
CA PHE A 153 -15.56 4.01 12.71
C PHE A 153 -16.07 3.07 11.60
N TYR A 154 -15.26 2.09 11.19
CA TYR A 154 -15.62 1.10 10.17
C TYR A 154 -16.83 0.24 10.58
N GLY A 155 -16.98 -0.04 11.87
CA GLY A 155 -18.09 -0.85 12.40
C GLY A 155 -19.44 -0.13 12.45
N HIS A 156 -19.46 1.20 12.40
CA HIS A 156 -20.66 2.00 12.62
C HIS A 156 -21.12 2.78 11.39
N PHE A 157 -20.24 3.06 10.43
CA PHE A 157 -20.54 3.94 9.32
C PHE A 157 -20.43 3.24 7.97
N ARG A 158 -21.05 3.86 6.97
CA ARG A 158 -21.00 3.39 5.60
C ARG A 158 -19.55 3.32 5.11
N VAL A 159 -19.19 2.18 4.54
CA VAL A 159 -17.84 1.95 4.04
C VAL A 159 -17.64 2.71 2.73
N THR A 160 -16.73 3.67 2.75
CA THR A 160 -16.28 4.43 1.58
C THR A 160 -14.92 3.93 1.09
N ASN A 161 -14.56 4.29 -0.14
CA ASN A 161 -13.22 3.97 -0.66
C ASN A 161 -12.11 4.55 0.21
N ASP A 162 -12.27 5.79 0.67
CA ASP A 162 -11.30 6.46 1.52
C ASP A 162 -11.13 5.76 2.88
N LEU A 163 -12.23 5.25 3.44
CA LEU A 163 -12.19 4.48 4.68
C LEU A 163 -11.53 3.10 4.50
N ILE A 164 -11.78 2.44 3.36
CA ILE A 164 -11.11 1.17 3.02
C ILE A 164 -9.60 1.41 2.90
N GLU A 165 -9.21 2.46 2.19
CA GLU A 165 -7.80 2.79 1.99
C GLU A 165 -7.11 3.16 3.31
N LEU A 166 -7.77 3.90 4.19
CA LEU A 166 -7.23 4.25 5.50
C LEU A 166 -7.07 3.04 6.42
N ARG A 167 -8.00 2.07 6.34
CA ARG A 167 -7.95 0.85 7.14
C ARG A 167 -6.80 -0.07 6.72
N ASN A 168 -6.51 -0.16 5.43
CA ASN A 168 -5.49 -1.06 4.86
C ASN A 168 -4.07 -0.50 5.00
#